data_00207b728e3d05d83ed67852f7707844
#
_entry.id   00207b728e3d05d83ed67852f7707844
#
_cell.length_a   1.000
_cell.length_b   1.000
_cell.length_c   1.000
_cell.angle_alpha   90.00
_cell.angle_beta   90.00
_cell.angle_gamma   90.00
#
_symmetry.space_group_name_H-M   'P 1'
#
loop_
_entity.id
_entity.type
_entity.pdbx_description
1 polymer ?
#
loop_
_entity_poly.entity_id
_entity_poly.type
_entity_poly.pdbx_seq_one_letter_code
_entity_poly.pdbx_strand_id
1 'polypeptide(L)'
;MKSRTYISKMEESRKWMRWLLSGLQWMLFMIAGAIAAPIAIADLFQLSPVETAGLMQRTIFILGIAGILQGFFGHKLPIHEGPAGLWWGIFTIYASLVSVLYSSNIVALQTLSGGMIISGLFFIVLTLLNLVDKIARLFTPTITFVYLFLLIFQLSGSF
;
A
#
# COMPACT_ATOMS: atom_id res chain seq x y z
N MET A 1 -49.13 -2.55 -17.06
CA MET A 1 -48.03 -3.52 -17.13
C MET A 1 -46.72 -2.92 -17.67
N LYS A 2 -46.74 -2.10 -18.75
CA LYS A 2 -45.55 -1.43 -19.35
C LYS A 2 -44.80 -0.46 -18.42
N SER A 3 -45.45 0.26 -17.48
CA SER A 3 -44.83 1.25 -16.61
C SER A 3 -43.91 0.62 -15.56
N ARG A 4 -44.25 -0.54 -15.01
CA ARG A 4 -43.40 -1.27 -14.04
C ARG A 4 -42.07 -1.74 -14.65
N THR A 5 -42.11 -2.18 -15.90
CA THR A 5 -40.93 -2.64 -16.64
C THR A 5 -39.97 -1.48 -16.96
N TYR A 6 -40.50 -0.28 -17.20
CA TYR A 6 -39.70 0.93 -17.43
C TYR A 6 -38.99 1.40 -16.15
N ILE A 7 -39.68 1.40 -15.03
CA ILE A 7 -39.13 1.79 -13.73
C ILE A 7 -38.01 0.83 -13.31
N SER A 8 -38.21 -0.49 -13.46
CA SER A 8 -37.20 -1.49 -13.13
C SER A 8 -35.93 -1.35 -13.98
N LYS A 9 -36.06 -1.09 -15.28
CA LYS A 9 -34.90 -0.82 -16.17
C LYS A 9 -34.14 0.44 -15.80
N MET A 10 -34.84 1.50 -15.38
CA MET A 10 -34.19 2.73 -14.93
C MET A 10 -33.47 2.54 -13.59
N GLU A 11 -34.01 1.76 -12.68
CA GLU A 11 -33.36 1.41 -11.41
C GLU A 11 -32.12 0.55 -11.63
N GLU A 12 -32.19 -0.41 -12.53
CA GLU A 12 -31.06 -1.25 -12.90
C GLU A 12 -29.94 -0.44 -13.55
N SER A 13 -30.28 0.44 -14.48
CA SER A 13 -29.33 1.38 -15.13
C SER A 13 -28.67 2.30 -14.10
N ARG A 14 -29.41 2.84 -13.11
CA ARG A 14 -28.84 3.64 -12.02
C ARG A 14 -27.92 2.83 -11.11
N LYS A 15 -28.22 1.57 -10.86
CA LYS A 15 -27.32 0.69 -10.08
C LYS A 15 -25.99 0.50 -10.81
N TRP A 16 -26.03 0.14 -12.09
CA TRP A 16 -24.84 -0.02 -12.91
C TRP A 16 -23.98 1.24 -12.95
N MET A 17 -24.59 2.40 -13.13
CA MET A 17 -23.88 3.67 -13.17
C MET A 17 -23.20 3.98 -11.82
N ARG A 18 -23.87 3.71 -10.69
CA ARG A 18 -23.26 3.85 -9.35
C ARG A 18 -22.05 2.92 -9.16
N TRP A 19 -22.16 1.67 -9.59
CA TRP A 19 -21.05 0.71 -9.53
C TRP A 19 -19.85 1.18 -10.34
N LEU A 20 -20.08 1.64 -11.57
CA LEU A 20 -19.04 2.16 -12.45
C LEU A 20 -18.38 3.41 -11.86
N LEU A 21 -19.17 4.38 -11.39
CA LEU A 21 -18.63 5.60 -10.79
C LEU A 21 -17.84 5.32 -9.51
N SER A 22 -18.34 4.44 -8.65
CA SER A 22 -17.62 4.05 -7.43
C SER A 22 -16.32 3.31 -7.76
N GLY A 23 -16.32 2.42 -8.74
CA GLY A 23 -15.13 1.73 -9.22
C GLY A 23 -14.10 2.69 -9.81
N LEU A 24 -14.55 3.65 -10.62
CA LEU A 24 -13.68 4.68 -11.20
C LEU A 24 -13.09 5.58 -10.11
N GLN A 25 -13.89 6.00 -9.14
CA GLN A 25 -13.42 6.79 -8.00
C GLN A 25 -12.35 6.05 -7.20
N TRP A 26 -12.57 4.77 -6.87
CA TRP A 26 -11.58 3.94 -6.19
C TRP A 26 -10.31 3.78 -7.02
N MET A 27 -10.45 3.51 -8.32
CA MET A 27 -9.30 3.37 -9.21
C MET A 27 -8.44 4.63 -9.23
N LEU A 28 -9.03 5.81 -9.35
CA LEU A 28 -8.30 7.09 -9.32
C LEU A 28 -7.59 7.30 -7.97
N PHE A 29 -8.24 6.98 -6.86
CA PHE A 29 -7.65 7.07 -5.54
C PHE A 29 -6.45 6.12 -5.38
N MET A 30 -6.58 4.87 -5.84
CA MET A 30 -5.50 3.88 -5.82
C MET A 30 -4.31 4.31 -6.67
N ILE A 31 -4.55 4.84 -7.87
CA ILE A 31 -3.50 5.34 -8.76
C ILE A 31 -2.77 6.51 -8.11
N ALA A 32 -3.49 7.46 -7.51
CA ALA A 32 -2.89 8.61 -6.83
C ALA A 32 -1.95 8.16 -5.69
N GLY A 33 -2.38 7.24 -4.84
CA GLY A 33 -1.56 6.65 -3.78
C GLY A 33 -0.37 5.85 -4.30
N ALA A 34 -0.58 5.09 -5.39
CA ALA A 34 0.48 4.31 -6.02
C ALA A 34 1.59 5.16 -6.66
N ILE A 35 1.26 6.39 -7.07
CA ILE A 35 2.22 7.34 -7.64
C ILE A 35 2.93 8.15 -6.56
N ALA A 36 2.21 8.62 -5.54
CA ALA A 36 2.74 9.49 -4.51
C ALA A 36 3.90 8.85 -3.72
N ALA A 37 3.78 7.59 -3.35
CA ALA A 37 4.78 6.89 -2.55
C ALA A 37 6.13 6.72 -3.27
N PRO A 38 6.21 6.20 -4.51
CA PRO A 38 7.47 6.10 -5.24
C PRO A 38 8.13 7.45 -5.48
N ILE A 39 7.36 8.51 -5.74
CA ILE A 39 7.92 9.86 -5.91
C ILE A 39 8.59 10.31 -4.62
N ALA A 40 7.92 10.21 -3.48
CA ALA A 40 8.49 10.63 -2.21
C ALA A 40 9.71 9.78 -1.80
N ILE A 41 9.74 8.48 -2.12
CA ILE A 41 10.94 7.65 -1.92
C ILE A 41 12.06 8.09 -2.86
N ALA A 42 11.75 8.39 -4.12
CA ALA A 42 12.74 8.87 -5.08
C ALA A 42 13.38 10.18 -4.63
N ASP A 43 12.59 11.12 -4.13
CA ASP A 43 13.08 12.38 -3.58
C ASP A 43 13.95 12.15 -2.34
N LEU A 44 13.52 11.28 -1.43
CA LEU A 44 14.23 10.96 -0.19
C LEU A 44 15.61 10.34 -0.45
N PHE A 45 15.71 9.46 -1.45
CA PHE A 45 16.97 8.82 -1.85
C PHE A 45 17.66 9.49 -3.03
N GLN A 46 17.18 10.66 -3.47
CA GLN A 46 17.75 11.46 -4.58
C GLN A 46 18.00 10.60 -5.84
N LEU A 47 17.01 9.82 -6.22
CA LEU A 47 17.09 8.94 -7.39
C LEU A 47 17.07 9.74 -8.70
N SER A 48 17.75 9.26 -9.70
CA SER A 48 17.69 9.83 -11.05
C SER A 48 16.29 9.69 -11.66
N PRO A 49 15.91 10.49 -12.66
CA PRO A 49 14.61 10.39 -13.32
C PRO A 49 14.34 9.00 -13.90
N VAL A 50 15.36 8.31 -14.39
CA VAL A 50 15.26 6.96 -14.95
C VAL A 50 14.95 5.93 -13.86
N GLU A 51 15.63 6.01 -12.72
CA GLU A 51 15.40 5.14 -11.56
C GLU A 51 14.03 5.39 -10.96
N THR A 52 13.61 6.65 -10.85
CA THR A 52 12.27 7.05 -10.38
C THR A 52 11.18 6.46 -11.27
N ALA A 53 11.31 6.59 -12.60
CA ALA A 53 10.35 6.00 -13.54
C ALA A 53 10.29 4.47 -13.40
N GLY A 54 11.44 3.80 -13.25
CA GLY A 54 11.51 2.37 -13.01
C GLY A 54 10.85 1.95 -11.70
N LEU A 55 11.05 2.72 -10.63
CA LEU A 55 10.42 2.49 -9.33
C LEU A 55 8.90 2.62 -9.41
N MET A 56 8.40 3.69 -10.05
CA MET A 56 6.96 3.91 -10.28
C MET A 56 6.32 2.78 -11.07
N GLN A 57 6.94 2.38 -12.19
CA GLN A 57 6.44 1.31 -13.04
C GLN A 57 6.32 -0.01 -12.27
N ARG A 58 7.34 -0.39 -11.51
CA ARG A 58 7.34 -1.62 -10.70
C ARG A 58 6.29 -1.54 -9.59
N THR A 59 6.14 -0.40 -8.93
CA THR A 59 5.15 -0.21 -7.88
C THR A 59 3.73 -0.39 -8.40
N ILE A 60 3.38 0.28 -9.50
CA ILE A 60 2.04 0.17 -10.11
C ILE A 60 1.77 -1.28 -10.55
N PHE A 61 2.75 -1.93 -11.17
CA PHE A 61 2.62 -3.31 -11.64
C PHE A 61 2.38 -4.30 -10.48
N ILE A 62 3.19 -4.20 -9.41
CA ILE A 62 3.06 -5.07 -8.24
C ILE A 62 1.74 -4.82 -7.49
N LEU A 63 1.32 -3.55 -7.33
CA LEU A 63 0.05 -3.23 -6.71
C LEU A 63 -1.15 -3.77 -7.52
N GLY A 64 -1.06 -3.71 -8.85
CA GLY A 64 -2.07 -4.33 -9.73
C GLY A 64 -2.16 -5.84 -9.53
N ILE A 65 -1.03 -6.55 -9.49
CA ILE A 65 -0.98 -7.99 -9.22
C ILE A 65 -1.52 -8.30 -7.82
N ALA A 66 -1.07 -7.56 -6.80
CA ALA A 66 -1.53 -7.74 -5.42
C ALA A 66 -3.05 -7.56 -5.31
N GLY A 67 -3.60 -6.50 -5.92
CA GLY A 67 -5.05 -6.27 -5.93
C GLY A 67 -5.84 -7.38 -6.61
N ILE A 68 -5.34 -7.92 -7.74
CA ILE A 68 -5.96 -9.06 -8.43
C ILE A 68 -5.91 -10.32 -7.54
N LEU A 69 -4.76 -10.63 -6.97
CA LEU A 69 -4.61 -11.81 -6.10
C LEU A 69 -5.49 -11.73 -4.86
N GLN A 70 -5.54 -10.56 -4.20
CA GLN A 70 -6.39 -10.35 -3.03
C GLN A 70 -7.88 -10.38 -3.37
N GLY A 71 -8.27 -9.82 -4.52
CA GLY A 71 -9.65 -9.83 -4.99
C GLY A 71 -10.17 -11.23 -5.32
N PHE A 72 -9.35 -12.10 -5.92
CA PHE A 72 -9.76 -13.44 -6.34
C PHE A 72 -9.50 -14.52 -5.27
N PHE A 73 -8.32 -14.51 -4.65
CA PHE A 73 -7.84 -15.57 -3.77
C PHE A 73 -7.72 -15.16 -2.31
N GLY A 74 -7.63 -13.86 -2.02
CA GLY A 74 -7.47 -13.33 -0.67
C GLY A 74 -8.80 -12.99 0.01
N HIS A 75 -8.86 -11.80 0.62
CA HIS A 75 -10.00 -11.35 1.43
C HIS A 75 -11.26 -11.00 0.62
N LYS A 76 -11.17 -10.85 -0.70
CA LYS A 76 -12.30 -10.53 -1.63
C LYS A 76 -13.06 -9.23 -1.26
N LEU A 77 -12.41 -8.34 -0.54
CA LEU A 77 -12.96 -7.05 -0.14
C LEU A 77 -12.39 -5.95 -1.04
N PRO A 78 -13.11 -4.86 -1.29
CA PRO A 78 -12.62 -3.70 -2.03
C PRO A 78 -11.68 -2.84 -1.15
N ILE A 79 -10.59 -3.46 -0.69
CA ILE A 79 -9.56 -2.81 0.13
C ILE A 79 -8.40 -2.44 -0.78
N HIS A 80 -7.85 -1.24 -0.54
CA HIS A 80 -6.69 -0.75 -1.28
C HIS A 80 -5.42 -1.46 -0.79
N GLU A 81 -4.77 -2.17 -1.69
CA GLU A 81 -3.41 -2.67 -1.49
C GLU A 81 -2.45 -1.54 -1.86
N GLY A 82 -1.74 -1.01 -0.89
CA GLY A 82 -0.86 0.13 -1.09
C GLY A 82 0.32 0.18 -0.13
N PRO A 83 1.24 1.12 -0.34
CA PRO A 83 2.37 1.31 0.57
C PRO A 83 1.88 1.67 1.96
N ALA A 84 2.26 0.88 2.96
CA ALA A 84 1.89 1.16 4.34
C ALA A 84 2.70 2.34 4.89
N GLY A 85 2.02 3.30 5.53
CA GLY A 85 2.65 4.49 6.13
C GLY A 85 3.72 4.19 7.19
N LEU A 86 3.69 2.99 7.78
CA LEU A 86 4.71 2.43 8.67
C LEU A 86 6.13 2.47 8.13
N TRP A 87 6.28 2.27 6.83
CA TRP A 87 7.57 2.17 6.18
C TRP A 87 8.26 3.53 6.03
N TRP A 88 7.53 4.65 6.14
CA TRP A 88 8.12 5.99 6.02
C TRP A 88 9.24 6.24 7.02
N GLY A 89 9.04 5.87 8.29
CA GLY A 89 10.09 5.98 9.31
C GLY A 89 11.32 5.15 8.96
N ILE A 90 11.13 3.95 8.42
CA ILE A 90 12.22 3.08 8.00
C ILE A 90 12.97 3.67 6.80
N PHE A 91 12.26 4.15 5.78
CA PHE A 91 12.88 4.80 4.63
C PHE A 91 13.69 6.03 5.05
N THR A 92 13.17 6.86 5.95
CA THR A 92 13.86 8.05 6.47
C THR A 92 15.15 7.67 7.21
N ILE A 93 15.11 6.64 8.08
CA ILE A 93 16.29 6.14 8.77
C ILE A 93 17.33 5.64 7.77
N TYR A 94 16.94 4.81 6.81
CA TYR A 94 17.89 4.29 5.82
C TYR A 94 18.50 5.39 4.95
N ALA A 95 17.71 6.40 4.56
CA ALA A 95 18.20 7.55 3.82
C ALA A 95 19.23 8.36 4.63
N SER A 96 19.01 8.55 5.94
CA SER A 96 19.96 9.25 6.81
C SER A 96 21.27 8.48 7.05
N LEU A 97 21.26 7.15 6.88
CA LEU A 97 22.44 6.31 7.01
C LEU A 97 23.26 6.18 5.72
N VAL A 98 22.77 6.73 4.61
CA VAL A 98 23.58 6.88 3.39
C VAL A 98 24.78 7.78 3.69
N SER A 99 25.92 7.48 3.16
CA SER A 99 27.22 8.09 3.46
C SER A 99 27.83 7.76 4.83
N VAL A 100 27.09 7.23 5.77
CA VAL A 100 27.61 6.76 7.09
C VAL A 100 27.86 5.25 7.08
N LEU A 101 26.83 4.47 6.72
CA LEU A 101 26.87 3.01 6.66
C LEU A 101 26.82 2.47 5.24
N TYR A 102 26.20 3.17 4.33
CA TYR A 102 26.01 2.76 2.94
C TYR A 102 26.83 3.65 2.00
N SER A 103 27.50 3.03 1.06
CA SER A 103 28.34 3.75 0.07
C SER A 103 27.51 4.52 -0.97
N SER A 104 26.23 4.20 -1.14
CA SER A 104 25.32 4.89 -2.05
C SER A 104 23.86 4.67 -1.69
N ASN A 105 22.98 5.54 -2.23
CA ASN A 105 21.54 5.45 -2.10
C ASN A 105 21.01 4.11 -2.63
N ILE A 106 21.57 3.61 -3.72
CA ILE A 106 21.19 2.33 -4.32
C ILE A 106 21.50 1.16 -3.40
N VAL A 107 22.68 1.15 -2.77
CA VAL A 107 23.06 0.10 -1.82
C VAL A 107 22.13 0.10 -0.59
N ALA A 108 21.76 1.26 -0.08
CA ALA A 108 20.80 1.38 1.01
C ALA A 108 19.43 0.80 0.61
N LEU A 109 18.93 1.13 -0.58
CA LEU A 109 17.66 0.59 -1.10
C LEU A 109 17.73 -0.92 -1.37
N GLN A 110 18.83 -1.44 -1.86
CA GLN A 110 19.03 -2.87 -2.06
C GLN A 110 19.02 -3.63 -0.73
N THR A 111 19.70 -3.09 0.28
CA THR A 111 19.71 -3.66 1.63
C THR A 111 18.30 -3.67 2.23
N LEU A 112 17.56 -2.57 2.09
CA LEU A 112 16.18 -2.48 2.53
C LEU A 112 15.27 -3.47 1.80
N SER A 113 15.42 -3.60 0.48
CA SER A 113 14.70 -4.60 -0.32
C SER A 113 14.98 -6.03 0.14
N GLY A 114 16.23 -6.34 0.45
CA GLY A 114 16.62 -7.63 1.04
C GLY A 114 15.92 -7.87 2.38
N GLY A 115 15.92 -6.88 3.27
CA GLY A 115 15.21 -6.93 4.53
C GLY A 115 13.71 -7.15 4.38
N MET A 116 13.07 -6.51 3.38
CA MET A 116 11.65 -6.72 3.08
C MET A 116 11.35 -8.14 2.59
N ILE A 117 12.22 -8.72 1.75
CA ILE A 117 12.08 -10.12 1.29
C ILE A 117 12.18 -11.09 2.48
N ILE A 118 13.17 -10.90 3.35
CA ILE A 118 13.34 -11.72 4.56
C ILE A 118 12.11 -11.58 5.48
N SER A 119 11.60 -10.37 5.66
CA SER A 119 10.37 -10.11 6.41
C SER A 119 9.17 -10.85 5.82
N GLY A 120 9.02 -10.81 4.49
CA GLY A 120 7.97 -11.55 3.79
C GLY A 120 8.05 -13.06 4.02
N LEU A 121 9.25 -13.64 3.90
CA LEU A 121 9.49 -15.06 4.20
C LEU A 121 9.17 -15.40 5.67
N PHE A 122 9.54 -14.51 6.59
CA PHE A 122 9.21 -14.67 8.00
C PHE A 122 7.69 -14.69 8.25
N PHE A 123 6.93 -13.81 7.58
CA PHE A 123 5.47 -13.84 7.66
C PHE A 123 4.85 -15.13 7.11
N ILE A 124 5.41 -15.69 6.03
CA ILE A 124 4.97 -16.99 5.51
C ILE A 124 5.18 -18.08 6.57
N VAL A 125 6.34 -18.11 7.21
CA VAL A 125 6.62 -19.08 8.30
C VAL A 125 5.64 -18.89 9.47
N LEU A 126 5.38 -17.66 9.91
CA LEU A 126 4.39 -17.39 10.97
C LEU A 126 2.98 -17.88 10.59
N THR A 127 2.62 -17.72 9.34
CA THR A 127 1.31 -18.18 8.82
C THR A 127 1.23 -19.70 8.85
N LEU A 128 2.25 -20.40 8.37
CA LEU A 128 2.32 -21.86 8.39
C LEU A 128 2.30 -22.44 9.81
N LEU A 129 2.86 -21.73 10.79
CA LEU A 129 2.84 -22.11 12.20
C LEU A 129 1.55 -21.68 12.93
N ASN A 130 0.58 -21.07 12.25
CA ASN A 130 -0.65 -20.52 12.83
C ASN A 130 -0.39 -19.55 14.00
N LEU A 131 0.72 -18.80 13.94
CA LEU A 131 1.11 -17.84 14.97
C LEU A 131 0.54 -16.44 14.73
N VAL A 132 0.08 -16.15 13.51
CA VAL A 132 -0.45 -14.84 13.12
C VAL A 132 -1.61 -14.42 14.00
N ASP A 133 -2.58 -15.32 14.25
CA ASP A 133 -3.74 -15.04 15.11
C ASP A 133 -3.34 -14.77 16.57
N LYS A 134 -2.31 -15.44 17.07
CA LYS A 134 -1.80 -15.21 18.42
C LYS A 134 -1.14 -13.86 18.54
N ILE A 135 -0.35 -13.47 17.54
CA ILE A 135 0.32 -12.17 17.47
C ILE A 135 -0.73 -11.05 17.28
N ALA A 136 -1.72 -11.25 16.40
CA ALA A 136 -2.79 -10.28 16.17
C ALA A 136 -3.57 -9.94 17.46
N ARG A 137 -3.76 -10.90 18.36
CA ARG A 137 -4.41 -10.68 19.66
C ARG A 137 -3.63 -9.77 20.61
N LEU A 138 -2.33 -9.56 20.39
CA LEU A 138 -1.54 -8.59 21.15
C LEU A 138 -1.88 -7.15 20.76
N PHE A 139 -2.40 -6.95 19.54
CA PHE A 139 -2.82 -5.63 19.06
C PHE A 139 -4.24 -5.32 19.54
N THR A 140 -4.34 -4.93 20.80
CA THR A 140 -5.62 -4.45 21.35
C THR A 140 -6.02 -3.12 20.70
N PRO A 141 -7.32 -2.76 20.70
CA PRO A 141 -7.78 -1.46 20.16
C PRO A 141 -7.00 -0.26 20.72
N THR A 142 -6.62 -0.33 22.00
CA THR A 142 -5.83 0.72 22.67
C THR A 142 -4.42 0.83 22.07
N ILE A 143 -3.74 -0.29 21.85
CA ILE A 143 -2.41 -0.31 21.25
C ILE A 143 -2.48 0.22 19.83
N THR A 144 -3.47 -0.21 19.06
CA THR A 144 -3.69 0.27 17.68
C THR A 144 -3.96 1.78 17.66
N PHE A 145 -4.78 2.28 18.57
CA PHE A 145 -5.06 3.72 18.67
C PHE A 145 -3.79 4.52 18.98
N VAL A 146 -3.05 4.14 20.01
CA VAL A 146 -1.80 4.83 20.41
C VAL A 146 -0.79 4.80 19.27
N TYR A 147 -0.66 3.67 18.61
CA TYR A 147 0.23 3.51 17.47
C TYR A 147 -0.15 4.44 16.31
N LEU A 148 -1.42 4.46 15.89
CA LEU A 148 -1.90 5.34 14.82
C LEU A 148 -1.74 6.82 15.20
N PHE A 149 -2.00 7.17 16.45
CA PHE A 149 -1.83 8.53 16.96
C PHE A 149 -0.36 8.98 16.85
N LEU A 150 0.58 8.16 17.31
CA LEU A 150 2.01 8.45 17.19
C LEU A 150 2.48 8.55 15.74
N LEU A 151 1.96 7.69 14.87
CA LEU A 151 2.28 7.71 13.44
C LEU A 151 1.81 9.01 12.77
N ILE A 152 0.59 9.47 13.08
CA ILE A 152 0.06 10.74 12.57
C ILE A 152 0.92 11.91 13.06
N PHE A 153 1.32 11.90 14.33
CA PHE A 153 2.19 12.93 14.91
C PHE A 153 3.55 12.97 14.22
N GLN A 154 4.15 11.80 13.97
CA GLN A 154 5.44 11.69 13.29
C GLN A 154 5.36 12.19 11.85
N LEU A 155 4.31 11.83 11.12
CA LEU A 155 4.10 12.30 9.74
C LEU A 155 3.81 13.80 9.68
N SER A 156 3.06 14.34 10.65
CA SER A 156 2.76 15.78 10.71
C SER A 156 4.00 16.66 10.95
N GLY A 157 5.03 16.13 11.61
CA GLY A 157 6.30 16.84 11.82
C GLY A 157 7.29 16.75 10.65
N SER A 158 6.95 15.95 9.62
CA SER A 158 7.82 15.76 8.44
C SER A 158 7.40 16.64 7.25
N PHE A 159 6.35 17.43 7.39
CA PHE A 159 5.89 18.46 6.46
C PHE A 159 6.06 19.84 7.06
#